data_345e76e084cd8287566bb037fab1ed1f
#
_entry.id   345e76e084cd8287566bb037fab1ed1f
#
_cell.length_a   1.000
_cell.length_b   1.000
_cell.length_c   1.000
_cell.angle_alpha   90.00
_cell.angle_beta   90.00
_cell.angle_gamma   90.00
#
_symmetry.space_group_name_H-M   'P 1'
#
loop_
_entity.id
_entity.type
_entity.pdbx_description
1 polymer ?
#
loop_
_entity_poly.entity_id
_entity_poly.type
_entity_poly.pdbx_seq_one_letter_code
_entity_poly.pdbx_strand_id
1 'polypeptide(L)'
;SAKIFYYPMLALIYNGVPSNDKEEIALEICCQLLSNSQKTGILDKLQLDGDIMSVGASQNAMRDAGILMINAIPSFDANQNRWDSHKSVEKIVLSSLRQLQNGEFDEATLEAIKQNLIREYDLQMESNEMKAYILASLFNTGADPSDIVNFKEKVKAVTIDEVKAVAKKYFNDNYLALNIQEAKNLDSKGQKLKKPDYKPIETKKGAKSEYAKWVESIPVNMPEVKYCDFNSIQQKQINTRSKLFYNLNPENDVFTMTLKYGIGTKKMPKLEYAVALMNNAGMLPDIEPLAFKRAMGELNANCTYAVDDNYMYVMMSGYEKDLVKACQLLSKQILFPKLDDKQLQSLIGSAFGSRQMEKSSIGTLESALTSYVLYKDSSDYLQRIPTRDLIDLSITDLTTQFQAATNYECEIYYVGTAPFDDVYQVLSQNLPLKAQEMPSTSPELRPRQQYTENTIFFLPNSKATQSKIYFFIEGKPFDVKDDIFIEAFSSYFGAGFGSLVVDEIREKRAMAYTSYGIVGTPSVAGRNTLFQGFVGTQGDKTLDAIEIYMNLLKDMPSTPERFDVVKTNIKESILSAKPGFRSASAVYEAWKRMGYTQDP
;
A
#
# COMPACT_ATOMS: atom_id res chain seq x y z
N SER A 1 -30.01 -1.43 8.05
CA SER A 1 -28.68 -1.31 8.69
C SER A 1 -27.97 -2.65 8.60
N ALA A 2 -26.96 -2.73 7.74
CA ALA A 2 -26.08 -3.86 7.70
C ALA A 2 -25.29 -3.89 9.02
N LYS A 3 -25.16 -5.06 9.65
CA LYS A 3 -24.14 -5.26 10.68
C LYS A 3 -22.80 -5.17 9.98
N ILE A 4 -22.19 -4.00 10.06
CA ILE A 4 -20.84 -3.81 9.56
C ILE A 4 -19.94 -4.19 10.72
N PHE A 5 -19.22 -5.30 10.59
CA PHE A 5 -18.18 -5.67 11.54
C PHE A 5 -16.97 -4.79 11.25
N TYR A 6 -16.65 -3.93 12.20
CA TYR A 6 -15.37 -3.23 12.24
C TYR A 6 -14.55 -3.76 13.40
N TYR A 7 -13.24 -3.66 13.31
CA TYR A 7 -12.40 -3.74 14.49
C TYR A 7 -12.91 -2.73 15.52
N PRO A 8 -12.98 -3.09 16.80
CA PRO A 8 -13.24 -2.09 17.83
C PRO A 8 -12.14 -1.03 17.70
N MET A 9 -12.52 0.23 17.69
CA MET A 9 -11.58 1.33 17.51
C MET A 9 -11.93 2.47 18.45
N LEU A 10 -10.90 3.05 19.05
CA LEU A 10 -10.98 4.32 19.77
C LEU A 10 -10.37 5.41 18.87
N ALA A 11 -11.08 6.51 18.67
CA ALA A 11 -10.50 7.71 18.10
C ALA A 11 -10.64 8.87 19.11
N LEU A 12 -9.53 9.49 19.47
CA LEU A 12 -9.50 10.76 20.22
C LEU A 12 -9.25 11.87 19.24
N ILE A 13 -10.19 12.81 19.17
CA ILE A 13 -10.18 13.90 18.17
C ILE A 13 -10.11 15.23 18.92
N TYR A 14 -9.08 16.01 18.62
CA TYR A 14 -8.82 17.33 19.16
C TYR A 14 -8.94 18.41 18.08
N ASN A 15 -9.20 19.64 18.50
CA ASN A 15 -9.08 20.77 17.60
C ASN A 15 -7.61 20.97 17.22
N GLY A 16 -7.36 21.13 15.93
CA GLY A 16 -6.05 21.49 15.38
C GLY A 16 -6.04 22.93 14.86
N VAL A 17 -5.07 23.25 14.04
CA VAL A 17 -4.89 24.55 13.42
C VAL A 17 -5.25 24.52 11.93
N PRO A 18 -5.65 25.65 11.33
CA PRO A 18 -5.76 25.74 9.88
C PRO A 18 -4.38 25.61 9.22
N SER A 19 -4.37 25.31 7.94
CA SER A 19 -3.16 25.29 7.12
C SER A 19 -2.50 26.67 7.13
N ASN A 20 -1.18 26.69 7.14
CA ASN A 20 -0.32 27.89 7.29
C ASN A 20 -0.34 28.59 8.64
N ASP A 21 -0.95 28.00 9.65
CA ASP A 21 -0.73 28.47 11.00
C ASP A 21 0.74 28.26 11.41
N LYS A 22 1.26 29.22 12.17
CA LYS A 22 2.66 29.15 12.65
C LYS A 22 2.97 27.92 13.51
N GLU A 23 1.95 27.30 14.11
CA GLU A 23 2.07 26.14 14.99
C GLU A 23 1.85 24.81 14.21
N GLU A 24 1.52 24.86 12.92
CA GLU A 24 1.19 23.67 12.10
C GLU A 24 2.34 22.66 12.09
N ILE A 25 3.57 23.08 11.80
CA ILE A 25 4.73 22.19 11.71
C ILE A 25 5.11 21.62 13.09
N ALA A 26 5.02 22.42 14.15
CA ALA A 26 5.27 21.93 15.49
C ALA A 26 4.24 20.89 15.93
N LEU A 27 2.97 21.03 15.52
CA LEU A 27 1.92 20.03 15.75
C LEU A 27 2.13 18.77 14.93
N GLU A 28 2.58 18.88 13.68
CA GLU A 28 2.97 17.71 12.88
C GLU A 28 4.11 16.94 13.58
N ILE A 29 5.13 17.62 14.06
CA ILE A 29 6.21 17.00 14.83
C ILE A 29 5.68 16.37 16.12
N CYS A 30 4.69 16.96 16.81
CA CYS A 30 4.02 16.31 17.94
C CYS A 30 3.36 14.99 17.53
N CYS A 31 2.64 14.96 16.41
CA CYS A 31 2.02 13.73 15.90
C CYS A 31 3.08 12.67 15.57
N GLN A 32 4.19 13.06 14.96
CA GLN A 32 5.32 12.16 14.65
C GLN A 32 6.05 11.66 15.91
N LEU A 33 6.17 12.49 16.97
CA LEU A 33 6.68 12.05 18.27
C LEU A 33 5.76 11.05 18.96
N LEU A 34 4.46 11.13 18.70
CA LEU A 34 3.49 10.15 19.19
C LEU A 34 3.52 8.85 18.38
N SER A 35 3.47 8.95 17.06
CA SER A 35 3.50 7.79 16.16
C SER A 35 4.03 8.18 14.78
N ASN A 36 4.96 7.42 14.25
CA ASN A 36 5.62 7.71 12.97
C ASN A 36 5.86 6.44 12.14
N SER A 37 6.28 6.64 10.88
CA SER A 37 6.54 5.55 9.92
C SER A 37 7.66 4.59 10.36
N GLN A 38 8.60 5.07 11.18
CA GLN A 38 9.71 4.26 11.72
C GLN A 38 9.32 3.49 12.98
N LYS A 39 8.12 3.72 13.54
CA LYS A 39 7.64 3.10 14.79
C LYS A 39 8.54 3.41 16.00
N THR A 40 8.98 4.67 16.13
CA THR A 40 9.82 5.15 17.24
C THR A 40 9.09 6.07 18.21
N GLY A 41 7.83 6.39 17.92
CA GLY A 41 7.01 7.30 18.73
C GLY A 41 6.59 6.70 20.08
N ILE A 42 6.11 7.57 20.96
CA ILE A 42 5.67 7.21 22.33
C ILE A 42 4.53 6.18 22.28
N LEU A 43 3.56 6.38 21.38
CA LEU A 43 2.45 5.44 21.17
C LEU A 43 2.88 4.18 20.44
N ASP A 44 3.86 4.28 19.53
CA ASP A 44 4.36 3.11 18.79
C ASP A 44 4.97 2.07 19.74
N LYS A 45 5.54 2.51 20.87
CA LYS A 45 6.02 1.61 21.92
C LYS A 45 4.91 0.69 22.42
N LEU A 46 3.68 1.19 22.59
CA LEU A 46 2.54 0.38 23.05
C LEU A 46 2.19 -0.73 22.03
N GLN A 47 2.35 -0.45 20.75
CA GLN A 47 2.18 -1.46 19.70
C GLN A 47 3.33 -2.48 19.71
N LEU A 48 4.57 -2.03 19.89
CA LEU A 48 5.74 -2.90 19.99
C LEU A 48 5.70 -3.81 21.23
N ASP A 49 5.16 -3.30 22.34
CA ASP A 49 4.99 -4.05 23.59
C ASP A 49 3.75 -4.97 23.58
N GLY A 50 2.91 -4.90 22.52
CA GLY A 50 1.70 -5.71 22.38
C GLY A 50 0.51 -5.24 23.20
N ASP A 51 0.60 -4.07 23.84
CA ASP A 51 -0.48 -3.51 24.67
C ASP A 51 -1.64 -2.97 23.83
N ILE A 52 -1.37 -2.56 22.59
CA ILE A 52 -2.36 -2.10 21.59
C ILE A 52 -2.03 -2.77 20.26
N MET A 53 -3.04 -3.24 19.53
CA MET A 53 -2.84 -3.90 18.23
C MET A 53 -2.33 -2.92 17.16
N SER A 54 -2.88 -1.71 17.14
CA SER A 54 -2.48 -0.66 16.20
C SER A 54 -2.77 0.71 16.78
N VAL A 55 -1.87 1.65 16.54
CA VAL A 55 -2.06 3.04 16.96
C VAL A 55 -1.43 3.98 15.94
N GLY A 56 -2.02 5.16 15.79
CA GLY A 56 -1.50 6.23 14.95
C GLY A 56 -1.94 7.59 15.47
N ALA A 57 -1.12 8.59 15.24
CA ALA A 57 -1.42 10.00 15.48
C ALA A 57 -1.26 10.76 14.17
N SER A 58 -2.17 11.67 13.87
CA SER A 58 -2.15 12.46 12.65
C SER A 58 -2.76 13.84 12.84
N GLN A 59 -2.27 14.77 12.04
CA GLN A 59 -2.83 16.10 11.86
C GLN A 59 -3.49 16.19 10.48
N ASN A 60 -4.62 16.86 10.42
CA ASN A 60 -5.24 17.26 9.17
C ASN A 60 -5.59 18.75 9.24
N ALA A 61 -4.69 19.56 8.69
CA ALA A 61 -4.88 21.01 8.58
C ALA A 61 -5.66 21.30 7.28
N MET A 62 -6.79 21.97 7.42
CA MET A 62 -7.64 22.41 6.31
C MET A 62 -7.62 23.94 6.23
N ARG A 63 -8.27 24.52 5.25
CA ARG A 63 -8.25 25.96 4.99
C ARG A 63 -8.61 26.83 6.19
N ASP A 64 -9.69 26.51 6.89
CA ASP A 64 -10.27 27.39 7.93
C ASP A 64 -10.18 26.78 9.33
N ALA A 65 -9.80 25.52 9.46
CA ALA A 65 -9.68 24.79 10.71
C ALA A 65 -8.82 23.54 10.51
N GLY A 66 -8.43 22.88 11.61
CA GLY A 66 -7.75 21.60 11.58
C GLY A 66 -8.23 20.67 12.67
N ILE A 67 -7.85 19.40 12.55
CA ILE A 67 -8.07 18.38 13.57
C ILE A 67 -6.79 17.60 13.84
N LEU A 68 -6.62 17.20 15.09
CA LEU A 68 -5.62 16.20 15.49
C LEU A 68 -6.37 14.93 15.86
N MET A 69 -5.89 13.79 15.39
CA MET A 69 -6.58 12.52 15.61
C MET A 69 -5.60 11.45 16.08
N ILE A 70 -5.98 10.77 17.16
CA ILE A 70 -5.28 9.56 17.62
C ILE A 70 -6.23 8.40 17.48
N ASN A 71 -5.86 7.44 16.63
CA ASN A 71 -6.61 6.22 16.41
C ASN A 71 -5.91 5.06 17.10
N ALA A 72 -6.65 4.24 17.82
CA ALA A 72 -6.13 3.05 18.49
C ALA A 72 -7.07 1.87 18.32
N ILE A 73 -6.54 0.72 17.94
CA ILE A 73 -7.24 -0.55 17.89
C ILE A 73 -6.79 -1.37 19.10
N PRO A 74 -7.72 -1.74 20.01
CA PRO A 74 -7.41 -2.55 21.17
C PRO A 74 -6.72 -3.87 20.81
N SER A 75 -5.93 -4.44 21.72
CA SER A 75 -5.43 -5.81 21.58
C SER A 75 -6.54 -6.83 21.70
N PHE A 76 -6.39 -7.97 21.01
CA PHE A 76 -7.30 -9.10 21.07
C PHE A 76 -6.65 -10.23 21.87
N ASP A 77 -7.26 -10.60 22.99
CA ASP A 77 -6.86 -11.78 23.77
C ASP A 77 -7.46 -13.04 23.15
N ALA A 78 -6.65 -13.81 22.44
CA ALA A 78 -7.07 -15.05 21.79
C ALA A 78 -7.54 -16.12 22.80
N ASN A 79 -6.96 -16.16 24.02
CA ASN A 79 -7.31 -17.12 25.05
C ASN A 79 -8.69 -16.85 25.66
N GLN A 80 -9.03 -15.57 25.80
CA GLN A 80 -10.31 -15.11 26.32
C GLN A 80 -11.33 -14.83 25.22
N ASN A 81 -10.90 -14.88 23.96
CA ASN A 81 -11.69 -14.55 22.77
C ASN A 81 -12.41 -13.18 22.89
N ARG A 82 -11.68 -12.18 23.34
CA ARG A 82 -12.21 -10.82 23.55
C ARG A 82 -11.18 -9.73 23.26
N TRP A 83 -11.70 -8.57 22.91
CA TRP A 83 -10.94 -7.33 22.78
C TRP A 83 -10.77 -6.66 24.14
N ASP A 84 -9.66 -5.94 24.30
CA ASP A 84 -9.48 -5.05 25.44
C ASP A 84 -10.51 -3.92 25.44
N SER A 85 -10.77 -3.38 26.63
CA SER A 85 -11.78 -2.33 26.77
C SER A 85 -11.28 -0.99 26.23
N HIS A 86 -12.16 -0.24 25.55
CA HIS A 86 -11.86 1.12 25.09
C HIS A 86 -11.39 2.04 26.22
N LYS A 87 -11.95 1.90 27.41
CA LYS A 87 -11.54 2.70 28.59
C LYS A 87 -10.10 2.41 29.01
N SER A 88 -9.66 1.15 28.91
CA SER A 88 -8.28 0.78 29.19
C SER A 88 -7.34 1.42 28.18
N VAL A 89 -7.67 1.29 26.89
CA VAL A 89 -6.89 1.87 25.78
C VAL A 89 -6.84 3.40 25.88
N GLU A 90 -7.98 4.06 26.14
CA GLU A 90 -8.05 5.50 26.33
C GLU A 90 -7.12 5.97 27.45
N LYS A 91 -7.13 5.28 28.60
CA LYS A 91 -6.26 5.60 29.73
C LYS A 91 -4.78 5.51 29.36
N ILE A 92 -4.38 4.49 28.62
CA ILE A 92 -2.99 4.28 28.19
C ILE A 92 -2.58 5.37 27.20
N VAL A 93 -3.43 5.68 26.23
CA VAL A 93 -3.18 6.75 25.24
C VAL A 93 -3.05 8.11 25.92
N LEU A 94 -3.95 8.46 26.84
CA LEU A 94 -3.89 9.71 27.58
C LEU A 94 -2.62 9.81 28.46
N SER A 95 -2.15 8.68 29.01
CA SER A 95 -0.86 8.64 29.72
C SER A 95 0.32 8.98 28.82
N SER A 96 0.31 8.46 27.59
CA SER A 96 1.33 8.73 26.57
C SER A 96 1.31 10.19 26.11
N LEU A 97 0.14 10.80 26.00
CA LEU A 97 0.02 12.23 25.71
C LEU A 97 0.64 13.10 26.82
N ARG A 98 0.50 12.71 28.09
CA ARG A 98 1.15 13.41 29.20
C ARG A 98 2.67 13.32 29.13
N GLN A 99 3.23 12.20 28.68
CA GLN A 99 4.67 12.08 28.44
C GLN A 99 5.14 13.11 27.41
N LEU A 100 4.43 13.23 26.28
CA LEU A 100 4.72 14.26 25.26
C LEU A 100 4.65 15.69 25.86
N GLN A 101 3.57 16.00 26.59
CA GLN A 101 3.37 17.32 27.22
C GLN A 101 4.46 17.67 28.26
N ASN A 102 4.98 16.66 28.95
CA ASN A 102 6.09 16.83 29.92
C ASN A 102 7.45 16.91 29.23
N GLY A 103 7.52 16.59 27.94
CA GLY A 103 8.78 16.54 27.19
C GLY A 103 9.63 15.32 27.56
N GLU A 104 8.99 14.18 27.82
CA GLU A 104 9.66 12.91 28.13
C GLU A 104 10.16 12.25 26.84
N PHE A 105 10.94 13.00 26.06
CA PHE A 105 11.68 12.58 24.87
C PHE A 105 12.98 13.37 24.78
N ASP A 106 14.02 12.78 24.21
CA ASP A 106 15.32 13.40 24.09
C ASP A 106 15.47 14.19 22.77
N GLU A 107 16.49 15.04 22.72
CA GLU A 107 16.81 15.86 21.55
C GLU A 107 17.17 15.01 20.33
N ALA A 108 17.84 13.87 20.54
CA ALA A 108 18.20 12.95 19.47
C ALA A 108 16.95 12.38 18.77
N THR A 109 15.90 12.03 19.54
CA THR A 109 14.62 11.59 19.00
C THR A 109 13.94 12.68 18.18
N LEU A 110 13.93 13.94 18.69
CA LEU A 110 13.36 15.07 17.95
C LEU A 110 14.11 15.30 16.63
N GLU A 111 15.43 15.31 16.65
CA GLU A 111 16.24 15.51 15.44
C GLU A 111 16.07 14.36 14.42
N ALA A 112 15.97 13.11 14.88
CA ALA A 112 15.69 11.97 14.01
C ALA A 112 14.32 12.11 13.32
N ILE A 113 13.30 12.58 14.02
CA ILE A 113 11.96 12.85 13.46
C ILE A 113 12.00 13.97 12.42
N LYS A 114 12.69 15.09 12.72
CA LYS A 114 12.87 16.19 11.77
C LYS A 114 13.56 15.71 10.49
N GLN A 115 14.63 14.95 10.61
CA GLN A 115 15.35 14.39 9.46
C GLN A 115 14.49 13.42 8.67
N ASN A 116 13.66 12.61 9.33
CA ASN A 116 12.72 11.73 8.66
C ASN A 116 11.67 12.50 7.85
N LEU A 117 11.08 13.55 8.42
CA LEU A 117 10.14 14.43 7.71
C LEU A 117 10.78 15.09 6.48
N ILE A 118 12.02 15.56 6.60
CA ILE A 118 12.77 16.16 5.49
C ILE A 118 13.02 15.11 4.40
N ARG A 119 13.42 13.90 4.76
CA ARG A 119 13.65 12.81 3.81
C ARG A 119 12.36 12.39 3.10
N GLU A 120 11.24 12.25 3.83
CA GLU A 120 9.94 11.94 3.22
C GLU A 120 9.49 13.04 2.26
N TYR A 121 9.73 14.29 2.60
CA TYR A 121 9.49 15.41 1.71
C TYR A 121 10.38 15.33 0.45
N ASP A 122 11.68 15.02 0.56
CA ASP A 122 12.56 14.85 -0.59
C ASP A 122 12.06 13.76 -1.54
N LEU A 123 11.62 12.62 -1.00
CA LEU A 123 11.04 11.53 -1.78
C LEU A 123 9.72 11.94 -2.49
N GLN A 124 8.87 12.72 -1.82
CA GLN A 124 7.63 13.23 -2.43
C GLN A 124 7.92 14.19 -3.58
N MET A 125 8.96 15.02 -3.42
CA MET A 125 9.36 16.00 -4.43
C MET A 125 10.04 15.39 -5.66
N GLU A 126 10.29 14.09 -5.71
CA GLU A 126 10.72 13.38 -6.92
C GLU A 126 9.58 13.21 -7.94
N SER A 127 8.33 13.17 -7.47
CA SER A 127 7.15 12.96 -8.31
C SER A 127 6.55 14.28 -8.81
N ASN A 128 6.44 14.45 -10.12
CA ASN A 128 5.73 15.59 -10.71
C ASN A 128 4.26 15.62 -10.37
N GLU A 129 3.61 14.45 -10.24
CA GLU A 129 2.24 14.32 -9.77
C GLU A 129 2.09 14.83 -8.33
N MET A 130 3.00 14.45 -7.44
CA MET A 130 3.00 14.93 -6.06
C MET A 130 3.30 16.43 -5.97
N LYS A 131 4.24 16.95 -6.76
CA LYS A 131 4.49 18.41 -6.87
C LYS A 131 3.22 19.15 -7.26
N ALA A 132 2.50 18.67 -8.29
CA ALA A 132 1.25 19.27 -8.73
C ALA A 132 0.15 19.19 -7.65
N TYR A 133 0.05 18.05 -6.95
CA TYR A 133 -0.89 17.87 -5.84
C TYR A 133 -0.60 18.85 -4.69
N ILE A 134 0.67 18.98 -4.29
CA ILE A 134 1.09 19.92 -3.23
C ILE A 134 0.75 21.35 -3.64
N LEU A 135 1.08 21.77 -4.87
CA LEU A 135 0.75 23.11 -5.38
C LEU A 135 -0.77 23.37 -5.38
N ALA A 136 -1.56 22.41 -5.82
CA ALA A 136 -3.02 22.51 -5.79
C ALA A 136 -3.56 22.59 -4.36
N SER A 137 -2.98 21.84 -3.41
CA SER A 137 -3.32 21.88 -1.99
C SER A 137 -3.03 23.26 -1.40
N LEU A 138 -1.84 23.80 -1.62
CA LEU A 138 -1.46 25.14 -1.17
C LEU A 138 -2.41 26.22 -1.73
N PHE A 139 -2.73 26.14 -3.01
CA PHE A 139 -3.70 27.06 -3.61
C PHE A 139 -5.08 26.99 -2.93
N ASN A 140 -5.58 25.75 -2.68
CA ASN A 140 -6.88 25.56 -2.04
C ASN A 140 -6.92 26.06 -0.59
N THR A 141 -5.80 25.95 0.13
CA THR A 141 -5.69 26.41 1.52
C THR A 141 -5.33 27.90 1.62
N GLY A 142 -5.01 28.54 0.51
CA GLY A 142 -4.57 29.94 0.48
C GLY A 142 -3.13 30.15 0.98
N ALA A 143 -2.32 29.06 0.93
CA ALA A 143 -0.91 29.09 1.32
C ALA A 143 -0.04 29.78 0.28
N ASP A 144 1.09 30.33 0.74
CA ASP A 144 2.10 30.88 -0.16
C ASP A 144 2.89 29.74 -0.82
N PRO A 145 3.05 29.71 -2.16
CA PRO A 145 3.88 28.71 -2.83
C PRO A 145 5.34 28.65 -2.34
N SER A 146 5.86 29.72 -1.72
CA SER A 146 7.18 29.72 -1.09
C SER A 146 7.27 28.76 0.11
N ASP A 147 6.15 28.33 0.67
CA ASP A 147 6.13 27.35 1.75
C ASP A 147 6.69 26.00 1.34
N ILE A 148 6.60 25.62 0.05
CA ILE A 148 7.29 24.46 -0.51
C ILE A 148 8.79 24.57 -0.31
N VAL A 149 9.37 25.72 -0.70
CA VAL A 149 10.81 25.93 -0.63
C VAL A 149 11.30 26.00 0.81
N ASN A 150 10.52 26.62 1.69
CA ASN A 150 10.89 26.88 3.07
C ASN A 150 10.55 25.73 4.03
N PHE A 151 9.89 24.66 3.58
CA PHE A 151 9.44 23.56 4.43
C PHE A 151 10.57 22.97 5.29
N LYS A 152 11.69 22.63 4.66
CA LYS A 152 12.83 22.01 5.36
C LYS A 152 13.39 22.93 6.45
N GLU A 153 13.51 24.23 6.18
CA GLU A 153 14.03 25.19 7.16
C GLU A 153 13.04 25.40 8.32
N LYS A 154 11.74 25.43 8.03
CA LYS A 154 10.70 25.47 9.07
C LYS A 154 10.75 24.24 9.97
N VAL A 155 10.90 23.02 9.41
CA VAL A 155 11.05 21.78 10.19
C VAL A 155 12.29 21.84 11.08
N LYS A 156 13.45 22.25 10.55
CA LYS A 156 14.70 22.37 11.32
C LYS A 156 14.60 23.36 12.47
N ALA A 157 13.86 24.45 12.30
CA ALA A 157 13.76 25.51 13.26
C ALA A 157 12.94 25.14 14.52
N VAL A 158 12.08 24.12 14.47
CA VAL A 158 11.22 23.74 15.60
C VAL A 158 12.06 23.30 16.80
N THR A 159 11.75 23.85 17.97
CA THR A 159 12.45 23.59 19.24
C THR A 159 11.65 22.66 20.16
N ILE A 160 12.33 22.04 21.14
CA ILE A 160 11.67 21.22 22.17
C ILE A 160 10.62 22.03 22.94
N ASP A 161 10.91 23.29 23.23
CA ASP A 161 9.98 24.15 23.99
C ASP A 161 8.72 24.48 23.18
N GLU A 162 8.84 24.68 21.87
CA GLU A 162 7.66 24.84 20.99
C GLU A 162 6.83 23.56 20.96
N VAL A 163 7.45 22.39 20.80
CA VAL A 163 6.77 21.10 20.84
C VAL A 163 5.99 20.92 22.15
N LYS A 164 6.62 21.20 23.30
CA LYS A 164 5.95 21.12 24.60
C LYS A 164 4.79 22.11 24.73
N ALA A 165 4.97 23.34 24.25
CA ALA A 165 3.95 24.37 24.30
C ALA A 165 2.70 23.99 23.50
N VAL A 166 2.89 23.54 22.25
CA VAL A 166 1.78 23.11 21.40
C VAL A 166 1.14 21.81 21.90
N ALA A 167 1.92 20.85 22.40
CA ALA A 167 1.40 19.64 22.99
C ALA A 167 0.46 19.92 24.18
N LYS A 168 0.85 20.81 25.09
CA LYS A 168 0.00 21.24 26.21
C LYS A 168 -1.24 22.00 25.77
N LYS A 169 -1.12 22.82 24.73
CA LYS A 169 -2.21 23.67 24.24
C LYS A 169 -3.29 22.84 23.55
N TYR A 170 -2.92 21.87 22.71
CA TYR A 170 -3.84 21.19 21.82
C TYR A 170 -4.28 19.79 22.29
N PHE A 171 -3.42 19.00 22.93
CA PHE A 171 -3.79 17.70 23.51
C PHE A 171 -4.29 17.84 24.96
N ASN A 172 -5.30 18.67 25.15
CA ASN A 172 -5.89 18.97 26.45
C ASN A 172 -7.11 18.07 26.75
N ASP A 173 -7.82 18.32 27.85
CA ASP A 173 -8.99 17.51 28.25
C ASP A 173 -10.25 17.78 27.41
N ASN A 174 -10.22 18.72 26.44
CA ASN A 174 -11.33 19.02 25.55
C ASN A 174 -11.18 18.25 24.23
N TYR A 175 -11.57 17.00 24.22
CA TYR A 175 -11.53 16.13 23.05
C TYR A 175 -12.84 15.37 22.86
N LEU A 176 -13.10 14.94 21.64
CA LEU A 176 -14.16 14.00 21.30
C LEU A 176 -13.60 12.58 21.32
N ALA A 177 -14.14 11.70 22.16
CA ALA A 177 -13.85 10.27 22.12
C ALA A 177 -14.90 9.54 21.29
N LEU A 178 -14.50 9.02 20.15
CA LEU A 178 -15.35 8.17 19.30
C LEU A 178 -14.98 6.70 19.53
N ASN A 179 -15.95 5.92 20.04
CA ASN A 179 -15.79 4.49 20.27
C ASN A 179 -16.60 3.71 19.25
N ILE A 180 -15.92 2.91 18.44
CA ILE A 180 -16.54 1.94 17.54
C ILE A 180 -16.43 0.57 18.18
N GLN A 181 -17.55 -0.10 18.41
CA GLN A 181 -17.59 -1.43 19.02
C GLN A 181 -18.71 -2.27 18.42
N GLU A 182 -18.59 -3.59 18.54
CA GLU A 182 -19.64 -4.51 18.14
C GLU A 182 -20.86 -4.33 19.05
N ALA A 183 -22.01 -4.05 18.44
CA ALA A 183 -23.27 -4.01 19.17
C ALA A 183 -23.98 -5.37 19.07
N LYS A 184 -24.23 -6.02 20.22
CA LYS A 184 -24.98 -7.28 20.30
C LYS A 184 -26.44 -7.11 19.90
N ASN A 185 -27.04 -5.95 20.15
CA ASN A 185 -28.41 -5.58 19.77
C ASN A 185 -28.40 -4.15 19.22
N LEU A 186 -28.46 -4.01 17.91
CA LEU A 186 -28.79 -2.73 17.28
C LEU A 186 -30.30 -2.55 17.38
N ASP A 187 -30.74 -1.73 18.32
CA ASP A 187 -32.10 -1.17 18.24
C ASP A 187 -32.15 -0.34 16.95
N SER A 188 -32.91 -0.84 15.98
CA SER A 188 -33.04 -0.25 14.65
C SER A 188 -33.83 1.09 14.63
N LYS A 189 -34.05 1.68 15.80
CA LYS A 189 -34.68 2.99 16.00
C LYS A 189 -33.72 4.17 15.92
N GLY A 190 -32.62 4.04 15.16
CA GLY A 190 -31.86 5.23 14.77
C GLY A 190 -32.77 6.23 14.06
N GLN A 191 -32.71 7.50 14.43
CA GLN A 191 -33.40 8.57 13.71
C GLN A 191 -33.12 8.42 12.22
N LYS A 192 -34.15 8.13 11.43
CA LYS A 192 -34.03 8.21 9.97
C LYS A 192 -33.71 9.68 9.65
N LEU A 193 -32.49 9.95 9.29
CA LEU A 193 -32.13 11.25 8.76
C LEU A 193 -33.07 11.54 7.57
N LYS A 194 -33.83 12.62 7.67
CA LYS A 194 -34.71 13.05 6.59
C LYS A 194 -33.78 13.52 5.45
N LYS A 195 -33.83 12.83 4.33
CA LYS A 195 -33.08 13.25 3.14
C LYS A 195 -33.52 14.66 2.79
N PRO A 196 -32.63 15.66 2.66
CA PRO A 196 -33.03 17.00 2.24
C PRO A 196 -33.68 16.92 0.86
N ASP A 197 -34.67 17.78 0.63
CA ASP A 197 -35.30 17.91 -0.67
C ASP A 197 -34.26 18.43 -1.66
N TYR A 198 -33.69 17.51 -2.44
CA TYR A 198 -32.71 17.82 -3.46
C TYR A 198 -33.42 18.02 -4.80
N LYS A 199 -33.37 19.22 -5.34
CA LYS A 199 -33.75 19.49 -6.72
C LYS A 199 -32.51 19.31 -7.59
N PRO A 200 -32.50 18.35 -8.53
CA PRO A 200 -31.38 18.20 -9.46
C PRO A 200 -31.13 19.51 -10.20
N ILE A 201 -29.89 19.93 -10.27
CA ILE A 201 -29.52 21.07 -11.13
C ILE A 201 -29.60 20.58 -12.57
N GLU A 202 -30.43 21.26 -13.38
CA GLU A 202 -30.49 21.01 -14.82
C GLU A 202 -29.14 21.38 -15.45
N THR A 203 -28.41 20.40 -15.92
CA THR A 203 -27.17 20.61 -16.66
C THR A 203 -27.46 20.77 -18.14
N LYS A 204 -26.96 21.85 -18.74
CA LYS A 204 -27.03 22.03 -20.21
C LYS A 204 -25.95 21.13 -20.85
N LYS A 205 -26.38 20.10 -21.59
CA LYS A 205 -25.48 19.23 -22.35
C LYS A 205 -24.58 20.07 -23.27
N GLY A 206 -23.25 19.90 -23.16
CA GLY A 206 -22.28 20.60 -24.00
C GLY A 206 -21.97 22.06 -23.62
N ALA A 207 -22.57 22.60 -22.55
CA ALA A 207 -22.23 23.94 -22.08
C ALA A 207 -20.86 23.94 -21.39
N LYS A 208 -19.95 24.79 -21.84
CA LYS A 208 -18.61 24.97 -21.25
C LYS A 208 -18.54 26.39 -20.67
N SER A 209 -17.95 26.50 -19.47
CA SER A 209 -17.62 27.80 -18.91
C SER A 209 -16.51 28.48 -19.73
N GLU A 210 -16.37 29.80 -19.62
CA GLU A 210 -15.28 30.53 -20.27
C GLU A 210 -13.91 30.04 -19.77
N TYR A 211 -13.82 29.66 -18.49
CA TYR A 211 -12.62 29.04 -17.91
C TYR A 211 -12.31 27.70 -18.59
N ALA A 212 -13.30 26.84 -18.78
CA ALA A 212 -13.10 25.55 -19.48
C ALA A 212 -12.63 25.76 -20.92
N LYS A 213 -13.20 26.73 -21.65
CA LYS A 213 -12.76 27.09 -23.00
C LYS A 213 -11.33 27.61 -23.01
N TRP A 214 -10.97 28.42 -22.01
CA TRP A 214 -9.60 28.92 -21.87
C TRP A 214 -8.62 27.78 -21.59
N VAL A 215 -8.91 26.85 -20.66
CA VAL A 215 -8.07 25.70 -20.40
C VAL A 215 -7.88 24.84 -21.66
N GLU A 216 -8.95 24.61 -22.43
CA GLU A 216 -8.85 23.88 -23.71
C GLU A 216 -8.05 24.60 -24.79
N SER A 217 -7.91 25.93 -24.69
CA SER A 217 -7.13 26.72 -25.62
C SER A 217 -5.62 26.71 -25.32
N ILE A 218 -5.19 26.20 -24.16
CA ILE A 218 -3.79 26.11 -23.78
C ILE A 218 -3.12 25.09 -24.70
N PRO A 219 -2.04 25.48 -25.42
CA PRO A 219 -1.31 24.54 -26.27
C PRO A 219 -0.74 23.38 -25.44
N VAL A 220 -1.06 22.17 -25.84
CA VAL A 220 -0.46 20.97 -25.26
C VAL A 220 0.79 20.61 -26.07
N ASN A 221 1.95 20.77 -25.48
CA ASN A 221 3.19 20.27 -26.06
C ASN A 221 3.31 18.79 -25.72
N MET A 222 3.17 17.93 -26.71
CA MET A 222 3.44 16.49 -26.52
C MET A 222 4.93 16.31 -26.21
N PRO A 223 5.29 15.54 -25.18
CA PRO A 223 6.67 15.24 -24.87
C PRO A 223 7.30 14.43 -26.01
N GLU A 224 8.62 14.57 -26.19
CA GLU A 224 9.36 13.68 -27.09
C GLU A 224 9.27 12.24 -26.62
N VAL A 225 9.15 11.31 -27.56
CA VAL A 225 9.14 9.87 -27.27
C VAL A 225 10.51 9.47 -26.72
N LYS A 226 10.55 9.02 -25.47
CA LYS A 226 11.75 8.45 -24.86
C LYS A 226 11.53 6.95 -24.65
N TYR A 227 12.35 6.15 -25.31
CA TYR A 227 12.33 4.70 -25.13
C TYR A 227 13.17 4.30 -23.91
N CYS A 228 12.72 3.28 -23.20
CA CYS A 228 13.48 2.67 -22.12
C CYS A 228 14.59 1.80 -22.70
N ASP A 229 15.82 2.07 -22.34
CA ASP A 229 16.97 1.22 -22.69
C ASP A 229 17.24 0.23 -21.56
N PHE A 230 16.95 -1.04 -21.77
CA PHE A 230 17.21 -2.11 -20.80
C PHE A 230 18.70 -2.31 -20.49
N ASN A 231 19.59 -1.84 -21.36
CA ASN A 231 21.04 -1.91 -21.17
C ASN A 231 21.59 -0.71 -20.36
N SER A 232 20.76 0.31 -20.10
CA SER A 232 21.17 1.44 -19.27
C SER A 232 21.37 1.08 -17.80
N ILE A 233 20.82 -0.05 -17.35
CA ILE A 233 20.92 -0.54 -15.98
C ILE A 233 22.31 -1.15 -15.76
N GLN A 234 23.10 -0.56 -14.89
CA GLN A 234 24.36 -1.14 -14.47
C GLN A 234 24.07 -2.35 -13.57
N GLN A 235 24.74 -3.47 -13.81
CA GLN A 235 24.50 -4.71 -13.10
C GLN A 235 25.80 -5.50 -12.91
N LYS A 236 25.95 -6.17 -11.76
CA LYS A 236 27.13 -6.96 -11.44
C LYS A 236 26.77 -8.11 -10.52
N GLN A 237 27.35 -9.29 -10.80
CA GLN A 237 27.23 -10.45 -9.93
C GLN A 237 28.06 -10.23 -8.66
N ILE A 238 27.46 -10.42 -7.48
CA ILE A 238 28.17 -10.36 -6.19
C ILE A 238 28.71 -11.75 -5.83
N ASN A 239 27.89 -12.78 -5.98
CA ASN A 239 28.27 -14.18 -5.83
C ASN A 239 27.48 -15.02 -6.85
N THR A 240 27.47 -16.35 -6.72
CA THR A 240 26.85 -17.26 -7.69
C THR A 240 25.36 -16.96 -7.93
N ARG A 241 24.64 -16.45 -6.93
CA ARG A 241 23.19 -16.30 -6.93
C ARG A 241 22.68 -14.92 -6.47
N SER A 242 23.59 -14.02 -6.12
CA SER A 242 23.23 -12.65 -5.75
C SER A 242 23.73 -11.66 -6.77
N LYS A 243 22.84 -10.83 -7.28
CA LYS A 243 23.10 -9.89 -8.36
C LYS A 243 22.64 -8.49 -7.99
N LEU A 244 23.53 -7.51 -8.18
CA LEU A 244 23.23 -6.08 -8.03
C LEU A 244 22.72 -5.49 -9.33
N PHE A 245 21.63 -4.77 -9.25
CA PHE A 245 21.09 -3.85 -10.26
C PHE A 245 21.15 -2.44 -9.69
N TYR A 246 21.76 -1.51 -10.42
CA TYR A 246 22.00 -0.16 -9.96
C TYR A 246 21.40 0.87 -10.91
N ASN A 247 20.72 1.87 -10.34
CA ASN A 247 20.30 3.09 -11.02
C ASN A 247 20.85 4.32 -10.29
N LEU A 248 21.27 5.31 -11.07
CA LEU A 248 21.61 6.62 -10.53
C LEU A 248 20.35 7.35 -10.05
N ASN A 249 20.40 7.96 -8.86
CA ASN A 249 19.41 8.92 -8.41
C ASN A 249 19.84 10.34 -8.89
N PRO A 250 19.08 10.98 -9.79
CA PRO A 250 19.44 12.31 -10.30
C PRO A 250 18.92 13.47 -9.44
N GLU A 251 18.10 13.23 -8.43
CA GLU A 251 17.31 14.26 -7.74
C GLU A 251 17.87 14.63 -6.36
N ASN A 252 18.35 13.66 -5.59
CA ASN A 252 18.80 13.85 -4.21
C ASN A 252 19.72 12.73 -3.74
N ASP A 253 20.24 12.82 -2.50
CA ASP A 253 21.18 11.86 -1.90
C ASP A 253 20.47 10.74 -1.08
N VAL A 254 19.17 10.56 -1.26
CA VAL A 254 18.43 9.46 -0.64
C VAL A 254 18.59 8.19 -1.46
N PHE A 255 19.20 7.16 -0.88
CA PHE A 255 19.22 5.85 -1.50
C PHE A 255 17.96 5.03 -1.19
N THR A 256 17.63 4.11 -2.08
CA THR A 256 16.72 3.01 -1.82
C THR A 256 17.38 1.70 -2.23
N MET A 257 17.21 0.68 -1.39
CA MET A 257 17.73 -0.66 -1.63
C MET A 257 16.63 -1.69 -1.36
N THR A 258 16.47 -2.65 -2.26
CA THR A 258 15.56 -3.79 -2.08
C THR A 258 16.34 -5.08 -2.30
N LEU A 259 16.40 -5.93 -1.27
CA LEU A 259 16.84 -7.31 -1.38
C LEU A 259 15.61 -8.16 -1.66
N LYS A 260 15.53 -8.78 -2.82
CA LYS A 260 14.42 -9.61 -3.26
C LYS A 260 14.87 -11.07 -3.34
N TYR A 261 14.43 -11.85 -2.37
CA TYR A 261 14.76 -13.29 -2.28
C TYR A 261 13.75 -14.12 -3.08
N GLY A 262 14.23 -15.11 -3.81
CA GLY A 262 13.45 -15.96 -4.71
C GLY A 262 12.62 -17.04 -4.01
N ILE A 263 11.94 -16.70 -2.91
CA ILE A 263 11.08 -17.57 -2.10
C ILE A 263 9.95 -16.77 -1.47
N GLY A 264 8.75 -17.33 -1.46
CA GLY A 264 7.56 -16.66 -0.89
C GLY A 264 6.64 -17.61 -0.15
N THR A 265 5.46 -17.11 0.20
CA THR A 265 4.50 -17.83 1.06
C THR A 265 3.94 -19.10 0.44
N LYS A 266 3.94 -19.24 -0.89
CA LYS A 266 3.53 -20.49 -1.54
C LYS A 266 4.37 -21.70 -1.14
N LYS A 267 5.66 -21.52 -1.02
CA LYS A 267 6.60 -22.58 -0.60
C LYS A 267 6.82 -22.62 0.89
N MET A 268 6.75 -21.47 1.54
CA MET A 268 6.99 -21.29 2.96
C MET A 268 5.84 -20.50 3.63
N PRO A 269 4.66 -21.11 3.87
CA PRO A 269 3.48 -20.39 4.38
C PRO A 269 3.69 -19.66 5.71
N LYS A 270 4.58 -20.18 6.58
CA LYS A 270 4.93 -19.54 7.85
C LYS A 270 5.75 -18.26 7.70
N LEU A 271 6.31 -18.03 6.50
CA LEU A 271 7.13 -16.86 6.23
C LEU A 271 6.31 -15.55 6.35
N GLU A 272 4.99 -15.59 6.09
CA GLU A 272 4.08 -14.47 6.35
C GLU A 272 4.21 -13.95 7.79
N TYR A 273 4.18 -14.87 8.77
CA TYR A 273 4.25 -14.54 10.19
C TYR A 273 5.68 -14.19 10.62
N ALA A 274 6.68 -14.89 10.08
CA ALA A 274 8.07 -14.58 10.35
C ALA A 274 8.45 -13.17 9.89
N VAL A 275 8.07 -12.79 8.69
CA VAL A 275 8.30 -11.46 8.11
C VAL A 275 7.53 -10.36 8.86
N ALA A 276 6.29 -10.63 9.27
CA ALA A 276 5.52 -9.70 10.08
C ALA A 276 6.21 -9.40 11.43
N LEU A 277 6.77 -10.43 12.09
CA LEU A 277 7.55 -10.24 13.32
C LEU A 277 8.88 -9.51 13.08
N MET A 278 9.55 -9.74 11.94
CA MET A 278 10.81 -9.06 11.62
C MET A 278 10.64 -7.53 11.56
N ASN A 279 9.48 -7.02 11.14
CA ASN A 279 9.20 -5.59 11.15
C ASN A 279 9.23 -4.96 12.56
N ASN A 280 9.09 -5.79 13.58
CA ASN A 280 9.12 -5.38 14.98
C ASN A 280 10.22 -6.09 15.77
N ALA A 281 11.21 -6.66 15.09
CA ALA A 281 12.30 -7.37 15.74
C ALA A 281 13.35 -6.44 16.31
N GLY A 282 13.88 -6.80 17.47
CA GLY A 282 15.15 -6.31 17.96
C GLY A 282 16.32 -7.11 17.40
N MET A 283 17.41 -7.13 18.13
CA MET A 283 18.64 -7.83 17.73
C MET A 283 19.30 -8.49 18.95
N LEU A 284 19.66 -9.75 18.81
CA LEU A 284 20.38 -10.46 19.86
C LEU A 284 21.80 -9.86 20.08
N PRO A 285 22.38 -9.95 21.33
CA PRO A 285 21.72 -10.56 22.49
C PRO A 285 20.70 -9.66 23.18
N ASP A 286 20.85 -8.33 23.20
CA ASP A 286 20.16 -7.47 24.16
C ASP A 286 19.53 -6.18 23.55
N ILE A 287 19.49 -6.07 22.23
CA ILE A 287 18.89 -4.87 21.59
C ILE A 287 17.39 -5.09 21.42
N GLU A 288 16.60 -4.33 22.17
CA GLU A 288 15.14 -4.35 22.07
C GLU A 288 14.64 -3.70 20.76
N PRO A 289 13.41 -4.02 20.29
CA PRO A 289 12.86 -3.51 19.02
C PRO A 289 12.92 -1.99 18.89
N LEU A 290 12.50 -1.25 19.93
CA LEU A 290 12.53 0.22 19.93
C LEU A 290 13.97 0.77 19.83
N ALA A 291 14.92 0.15 20.53
CA ALA A 291 16.33 0.55 20.50
C ALA A 291 16.94 0.32 19.10
N PHE A 292 16.62 -0.79 18.44
CA PHE A 292 17.02 -1.03 17.05
C PHE A 292 16.44 0.03 16.09
N LYS A 293 15.14 0.33 16.21
CA LYS A 293 14.48 1.33 15.36
C LYS A 293 15.08 2.74 15.57
N ARG A 294 15.40 3.10 16.82
CA ARG A 294 16.08 4.36 17.12
C ARG A 294 17.47 4.41 16.52
N ALA A 295 18.26 3.32 16.64
CA ALA A 295 19.57 3.25 16.02
C ALA A 295 19.52 3.40 14.49
N MET A 296 18.51 2.82 13.83
CA MET A 296 18.26 3.05 12.40
C MET A 296 17.85 4.51 12.13
N GLY A 297 17.00 5.08 12.97
CA GLY A 297 16.58 6.49 12.87
C GLY A 297 17.73 7.48 13.03
N GLU A 298 18.68 7.24 13.94
CA GLU A 298 19.91 8.04 14.10
C GLU A 298 20.81 8.01 12.85
N LEU A 299 20.75 6.91 12.09
CA LEU A 299 21.37 6.80 10.76
C LEU A 299 20.49 7.36 9.63
N ASN A 300 19.40 8.04 9.96
CA ASN A 300 18.41 8.51 8.99
C ASN A 300 17.99 7.41 8.00
N ALA A 301 18.00 6.16 8.43
CA ALA A 301 17.62 5.01 7.64
C ALA A 301 16.35 4.37 8.17
N ASN A 302 15.63 3.70 7.27
CA ASN A 302 14.45 2.91 7.59
C ASN A 302 14.56 1.56 6.90
N CYS A 303 14.15 0.48 7.58
CA CYS A 303 14.05 -0.83 6.95
C CYS A 303 12.67 -1.44 7.19
N THR A 304 12.18 -2.16 6.19
CA THR A 304 10.91 -2.90 6.23
C THR A 304 11.07 -4.25 5.56
N TYR A 305 10.31 -5.21 6.03
CA TYR A 305 10.25 -6.57 5.51
C TYR A 305 8.87 -6.82 4.94
N ALA A 306 8.81 -7.46 3.78
CA ALA A 306 7.56 -7.85 3.14
C ALA A 306 7.70 -9.24 2.51
N VAL A 307 6.58 -9.91 2.28
CA VAL A 307 6.53 -11.17 1.55
C VAL A 307 5.23 -11.23 0.76
N ASP A 308 5.35 -11.75 -0.45
CA ASP A 308 4.20 -12.12 -1.27
C ASP A 308 4.21 -13.64 -1.55
N ASP A 309 3.38 -14.08 -2.44
CA ASP A 309 3.29 -15.47 -2.87
C ASP A 309 4.63 -16.05 -3.32
N ASN A 310 5.46 -15.24 -3.95
CA ASN A 310 6.65 -15.68 -4.67
C ASN A 310 7.97 -15.17 -4.11
N TYR A 311 7.97 -14.02 -3.44
CA TYR A 311 9.20 -13.34 -3.05
C TYR A 311 9.14 -12.82 -1.63
N MET A 312 10.27 -12.87 -0.95
CA MET A 312 10.50 -12.13 0.29
C MET A 312 11.36 -10.89 -0.02
N TYR A 313 11.01 -9.78 0.59
CA TYR A 313 11.68 -8.50 0.38
C TYR A 313 12.23 -7.95 1.69
N VAL A 314 13.45 -7.40 1.61
CA VAL A 314 14.01 -6.53 2.65
C VAL A 314 14.30 -5.19 1.99
N MET A 315 13.59 -4.17 2.41
CA MET A 315 13.67 -2.83 1.82
C MET A 315 14.32 -1.87 2.80
N MET A 316 15.27 -1.08 2.34
CA MET A 316 15.94 -0.05 3.12
C MET A 316 16.02 1.24 2.34
N SER A 317 15.82 2.37 3.01
CA SER A 317 16.07 3.71 2.48
C SER A 317 16.81 4.56 3.51
N GLY A 318 17.59 5.53 3.05
CA GLY A 318 18.35 6.42 3.91
C GLY A 318 19.23 7.37 3.10
N TYR A 319 20.06 8.15 3.78
CA TYR A 319 21.05 8.99 3.09
C TYR A 319 22.34 8.24 2.79
N GLU A 320 22.93 8.48 1.62
CA GLU A 320 24.14 7.82 1.13
C GLU A 320 25.31 7.83 2.14
N LYS A 321 25.48 8.95 2.86
CA LYS A 321 26.54 9.10 3.86
C LYS A 321 26.51 8.04 4.96
N ASP A 322 25.35 7.48 5.24
CA ASP A 322 25.12 6.52 6.33
C ASP A 322 24.97 5.07 5.82
N LEU A 323 25.08 4.83 4.50
CA LEU A 323 24.84 3.54 3.84
C LEU A 323 25.62 2.37 4.49
N VAL A 324 26.92 2.54 4.75
CA VAL A 324 27.77 1.49 5.32
C VAL A 324 27.27 1.06 6.69
N LYS A 325 27.01 2.02 7.58
CA LYS A 325 26.54 1.75 8.95
C LYS A 325 25.13 1.15 8.94
N ALA A 326 24.25 1.64 8.08
CA ALA A 326 22.90 1.13 7.92
C ALA A 326 22.92 -0.34 7.41
N CYS A 327 23.75 -0.66 6.42
CA CYS A 327 23.96 -2.04 5.96
C CYS A 327 24.49 -2.96 7.06
N GLN A 328 25.44 -2.50 7.88
CA GLN A 328 25.99 -3.29 8.99
C GLN A 328 24.93 -3.56 10.06
N LEU A 329 24.11 -2.57 10.39
CA LEU A 329 23.05 -2.71 11.38
C LEU A 329 21.95 -3.65 10.88
N LEU A 330 21.51 -3.47 9.62
CA LEU A 330 20.55 -4.36 8.96
C LEU A 330 21.06 -5.81 8.92
N SER A 331 22.33 -6.01 8.57
CA SER A 331 22.95 -7.34 8.49
C SER A 331 22.94 -8.06 9.83
N LYS A 332 23.23 -7.35 10.91
CA LYS A 332 23.16 -7.92 12.27
C LYS A 332 21.74 -8.33 12.64
N GLN A 333 20.72 -7.52 12.29
CA GLN A 333 19.33 -7.88 12.55
C GLN A 333 18.91 -9.11 11.75
N ILE A 334 19.27 -9.20 10.46
CA ILE A 334 18.96 -10.37 9.62
C ILE A 334 19.60 -11.65 10.19
N LEU A 335 20.86 -11.57 10.64
CA LEU A 335 21.59 -12.73 11.15
C LEU A 335 21.18 -13.12 12.57
N PHE A 336 20.86 -12.16 13.41
CA PHE A 336 20.60 -12.34 14.83
C PHE A 336 19.32 -11.63 15.28
N PRO A 337 18.14 -11.94 14.68
CA PRO A 337 16.91 -11.28 15.05
C PRO A 337 16.48 -11.67 16.47
N LYS A 338 16.01 -10.68 17.23
CA LYS A 338 15.34 -10.89 18.51
C LYS A 338 13.84 -10.70 18.30
N LEU A 339 13.13 -11.80 18.12
CA LEU A 339 11.67 -11.82 18.01
C LEU A 339 11.04 -11.92 19.42
N ASP A 340 9.83 -11.42 19.58
CA ASP A 340 9.14 -11.32 20.86
C ASP A 340 7.85 -12.15 20.89
N ASP A 341 7.66 -12.94 21.98
CA ASP A 341 6.48 -13.80 22.13
C ASP A 341 5.17 -13.03 22.30
N LYS A 342 5.18 -11.86 22.95
CA LYS A 342 3.95 -11.04 23.06
C LYS A 342 3.50 -10.54 21.69
N GLN A 343 4.47 -10.14 20.85
CA GLN A 343 4.16 -9.73 19.49
C GLN A 343 3.63 -10.88 18.64
N LEU A 344 4.16 -12.10 18.83
CA LEU A 344 3.60 -13.30 18.19
C LEU A 344 2.16 -13.52 18.64
N GLN A 345 1.88 -13.44 19.94
CA GLN A 345 0.51 -13.60 20.45
C GLN A 345 -0.44 -12.51 19.92
N SER A 346 0.03 -11.27 19.85
CA SER A 346 -0.73 -10.15 19.24
C SER A 346 -1.03 -10.40 17.75
N LEU A 347 -0.04 -10.89 16.99
CA LEU A 347 -0.19 -11.24 15.58
C LEU A 347 -1.18 -12.39 15.37
N ILE A 348 -1.11 -13.45 16.19
CA ILE A 348 -2.07 -14.56 16.20
C ILE A 348 -3.46 -14.03 16.53
N GLY A 349 -3.60 -13.22 17.58
CA GLY A 349 -4.88 -12.60 17.96
C GLY A 349 -5.48 -11.77 16.83
N SER A 350 -4.67 -10.96 16.16
CA SER A 350 -5.06 -10.19 14.98
C SER A 350 -5.57 -11.10 13.84
N ALA A 351 -4.85 -12.20 13.56
CA ALA A 351 -5.26 -13.16 12.54
C ALA A 351 -6.59 -13.84 12.88
N PHE A 352 -6.82 -14.20 14.16
CA PHE A 352 -8.10 -14.72 14.62
C PHE A 352 -9.23 -13.71 14.43
N GLY A 353 -9.03 -12.46 14.86
CA GLY A 353 -10.01 -11.38 14.71
C GLY A 353 -10.36 -11.13 13.24
N SER A 354 -9.35 -11.03 12.37
CA SER A 354 -9.55 -10.87 10.92
C SER A 354 -10.38 -12.00 10.33
N ARG A 355 -10.05 -13.24 10.66
CA ARG A 355 -10.74 -14.43 10.11
C ARG A 355 -12.18 -14.58 10.59
N GLN A 356 -12.50 -14.10 11.80
CA GLN A 356 -13.90 -14.01 12.24
C GLN A 356 -14.71 -13.05 11.36
N MET A 357 -14.08 -11.96 10.93
CA MET A 357 -14.75 -10.92 10.14
C MET A 357 -14.90 -11.29 8.65
N GLU A 358 -14.05 -12.14 8.12
CA GLU A 358 -14.05 -12.55 6.70
C GLU A 358 -15.42 -13.05 6.24
N LYS A 359 -16.09 -13.87 7.03
CA LYS A 359 -17.41 -14.44 6.68
C LYS A 359 -18.53 -13.41 6.62
N SER A 360 -18.34 -12.25 7.20
CA SER A 360 -19.32 -11.15 7.20
C SER A 360 -18.95 -10.03 6.22
N SER A 361 -17.72 -10.04 5.70
CA SER A 361 -17.26 -9.08 4.70
C SER A 361 -17.62 -9.54 3.29
N ILE A 362 -18.45 -8.77 2.60
CA ILE A 362 -18.84 -9.05 1.21
C ILE A 362 -17.60 -9.11 0.31
N GLY A 363 -16.67 -8.17 0.47
CA GLY A 363 -15.43 -8.12 -0.33
C GLY A 363 -14.55 -9.35 -0.13
N THR A 364 -14.44 -9.86 1.11
CA THR A 364 -13.65 -11.08 1.38
C THR A 364 -14.30 -12.33 0.80
N LEU A 365 -15.63 -12.45 0.92
CA LEU A 365 -16.38 -13.56 0.30
C LEU A 365 -16.25 -13.54 -1.24
N GLU A 366 -16.29 -12.37 -1.83
CA GLU A 366 -16.06 -12.13 -3.25
C GLU A 366 -14.66 -12.58 -3.69
N SER A 367 -13.63 -12.13 -2.98
CA SER A 367 -12.24 -12.53 -3.26
C SER A 367 -12.03 -14.05 -3.09
N ALA A 368 -12.62 -14.65 -2.07
CA ALA A 368 -12.54 -16.08 -1.84
C ALA A 368 -13.22 -16.87 -2.96
N LEU A 369 -14.41 -16.45 -3.41
CA LEU A 369 -15.14 -17.10 -4.50
C LEU A 369 -14.39 -16.97 -5.83
N THR A 370 -13.91 -15.79 -6.18
CA THR A 370 -13.18 -15.56 -7.44
C THR A 370 -11.85 -16.32 -7.47
N SER A 371 -11.12 -16.35 -6.34
CA SER A 371 -9.91 -17.17 -6.21
C SER A 371 -10.22 -18.67 -6.35
N TYR A 372 -11.32 -19.16 -5.73
CA TYR A 372 -11.73 -20.56 -5.87
C TYR A 372 -12.16 -20.90 -7.31
N VAL A 373 -12.87 -20.01 -8.00
CA VAL A 373 -13.24 -20.21 -9.41
C VAL A 373 -12.00 -20.37 -10.28
N LEU A 374 -10.98 -19.55 -10.06
CA LEU A 374 -9.75 -19.57 -10.87
C LEU A 374 -8.80 -20.71 -10.51
N TYR A 375 -8.71 -21.11 -9.23
CA TYR A 375 -7.62 -21.96 -8.75
C TYR A 375 -8.06 -23.20 -7.96
N LYS A 376 -9.36 -23.36 -7.66
CA LYS A 376 -9.91 -24.47 -6.86
C LYS A 376 -9.13 -24.67 -5.55
N ASP A 377 -8.67 -25.88 -5.30
CA ASP A 377 -7.95 -26.22 -4.07
C ASP A 377 -6.61 -25.48 -3.93
N SER A 378 -6.08 -24.94 -5.02
CA SER A 378 -4.88 -24.08 -5.00
C SER A 378 -5.18 -22.61 -4.73
N SER A 379 -6.44 -22.25 -4.41
CA SER A 379 -6.79 -20.86 -4.06
C SER A 379 -6.09 -20.40 -2.77
N ASP A 380 -5.75 -19.11 -2.70
CA ASP A 380 -5.06 -18.51 -1.55
C ASP A 380 -5.76 -18.80 -0.24
N TYR A 381 -7.07 -18.70 -0.27
CA TYR A 381 -7.91 -18.90 0.89
C TYR A 381 -7.82 -20.30 1.50
N LEU A 382 -7.63 -21.33 0.65
CA LEU A 382 -7.50 -22.72 1.08
C LEU A 382 -6.05 -23.13 1.40
N GLN A 383 -5.07 -22.43 0.84
CA GLN A 383 -3.66 -22.75 1.04
C GLN A 383 -3.01 -22.07 2.25
N ARG A 384 -3.67 -21.11 2.86
CA ARG A 384 -3.17 -20.45 4.08
C ARG A 384 -3.13 -21.40 5.28
N ILE A 385 -2.29 -21.11 6.25
CA ILE A 385 -2.22 -21.87 7.51
C ILE A 385 -3.62 -21.91 8.14
N PRO A 386 -4.19 -23.08 8.47
CA PRO A 386 -5.48 -23.16 9.13
C PRO A 386 -5.52 -22.38 10.46
N THR A 387 -6.65 -21.78 10.79
CA THR A 387 -6.77 -20.95 12.02
C THR A 387 -6.39 -21.71 13.29
N ARG A 388 -6.77 -22.99 13.37
CA ARG A 388 -6.46 -23.85 14.52
C ARG A 388 -4.94 -24.08 14.70
N ASP A 389 -4.17 -24.03 13.60
CA ASP A 389 -2.74 -24.34 13.60
C ASP A 389 -1.88 -23.08 13.87
N LEU A 390 -2.53 -21.90 13.95
CA LEU A 390 -1.82 -20.65 14.28
C LEU A 390 -1.29 -20.62 15.71
N ILE A 391 -1.97 -21.30 16.63
CA ILE A 391 -1.55 -21.37 18.04
C ILE A 391 -0.28 -22.19 18.23
N ASP A 392 0.09 -23.02 17.25
CA ASP A 392 1.29 -23.85 17.28
C ASP A 392 2.54 -23.12 16.71
N LEU A 393 2.38 -21.88 16.25
CA LEU A 393 3.50 -21.06 15.80
C LEU A 393 4.42 -20.71 16.97
N SER A 394 5.72 -20.84 16.78
CA SER A 394 6.73 -20.50 17.77
C SER A 394 7.80 -19.57 17.20
N ILE A 395 8.38 -18.75 18.07
CA ILE A 395 9.50 -17.86 17.72
C ILE A 395 10.66 -18.62 17.09
N THR A 396 11.02 -19.77 17.65
CA THR A 396 12.13 -20.60 17.14
C THR A 396 11.87 -21.08 15.71
N ASP A 397 10.66 -21.56 15.43
CA ASP A 397 10.30 -22.03 14.10
C ASP A 397 10.26 -20.85 13.11
N LEU A 398 9.65 -19.72 13.47
CA LEU A 398 9.55 -18.54 12.62
C LEU A 398 10.93 -17.92 12.34
N THR A 399 11.83 -17.88 13.32
CA THR A 399 13.23 -17.47 13.12
C THR A 399 13.93 -18.38 12.12
N THR A 400 13.75 -19.69 12.27
CA THR A 400 14.33 -20.70 11.36
C THR A 400 13.79 -20.54 9.93
N GLN A 401 12.49 -20.31 9.77
CA GLN A 401 11.86 -20.06 8.46
C GLN A 401 12.42 -18.79 7.79
N PHE A 402 12.54 -17.70 8.54
CA PHE A 402 13.11 -16.46 8.02
C PHE A 402 14.57 -16.64 7.58
N GLN A 403 15.39 -17.26 8.45
CA GLN A 403 16.80 -17.51 8.13
C GLN A 403 16.97 -18.47 6.94
N ALA A 404 16.08 -19.46 6.79
CA ALA A 404 16.06 -20.34 5.63
C ALA A 404 15.72 -19.56 4.34
N ALA A 405 14.79 -18.61 4.40
CA ALA A 405 14.42 -17.78 3.26
C ALA A 405 15.60 -16.91 2.76
N THR A 406 16.45 -16.42 3.66
CA THR A 406 17.65 -15.64 3.27
C THR A 406 18.74 -16.46 2.59
N ASN A 407 18.59 -17.79 2.47
CA ASN A 407 19.53 -18.65 1.73
C ASN A 407 19.17 -18.79 0.23
N TYR A 408 18.09 -18.21 -0.21
CA TYR A 408 17.69 -18.25 -1.62
C TYR A 408 18.37 -17.15 -2.44
N GLU A 409 18.40 -17.36 -3.76
CA GLU A 409 18.84 -16.37 -4.75
C GLU A 409 18.27 -14.99 -4.46
N CYS A 410 19.13 -13.96 -4.54
CA CYS A 410 18.78 -12.59 -4.18
C CYS A 410 19.06 -11.60 -5.31
N GLU A 411 18.05 -10.94 -5.80
CA GLU A 411 18.16 -9.76 -6.67
C GLU A 411 18.22 -8.51 -5.77
N ILE A 412 19.28 -7.70 -5.94
CA ILE A 412 19.47 -6.47 -5.17
C ILE A 412 19.23 -5.28 -6.10
N TYR A 413 18.20 -4.52 -5.83
CA TYR A 413 17.87 -3.30 -6.56
C TYR A 413 18.31 -2.11 -5.73
N TYR A 414 19.26 -1.33 -6.25
CA TYR A 414 19.81 -0.16 -5.58
C TYR A 414 19.65 1.09 -6.45
N VAL A 415 19.21 2.17 -5.82
CA VAL A 415 19.11 3.50 -6.44
C VAL A 415 19.74 4.50 -5.50
N GLY A 416 20.72 5.25 -5.94
CA GLY A 416 21.42 6.24 -5.15
C GLY A 416 22.39 7.07 -5.97
N THR A 417 23.15 7.96 -5.31
CA THR A 417 24.10 8.89 -5.94
C THR A 417 25.54 8.41 -5.92
N ALA A 418 25.88 7.47 -5.01
CA ALA A 418 27.23 6.94 -4.91
C ALA A 418 27.64 6.17 -6.17
N PRO A 419 28.91 6.19 -6.58
CA PRO A 419 29.41 5.45 -7.75
C PRO A 419 29.10 3.95 -7.66
N PHE A 420 28.78 3.34 -8.79
CA PHE A 420 28.39 1.93 -8.89
C PHE A 420 29.38 0.97 -8.22
N ASP A 421 30.69 1.14 -8.47
CA ASP A 421 31.70 0.25 -7.91
C ASP A 421 31.85 0.43 -6.40
N ASP A 422 31.67 1.62 -5.87
CA ASP A 422 31.67 1.89 -4.42
C ASP A 422 30.47 1.20 -3.75
N VAL A 423 29.27 1.35 -4.34
CA VAL A 423 28.07 0.65 -3.87
C VAL A 423 28.26 -0.86 -3.91
N TYR A 424 28.80 -1.40 -5.00
CA TYR A 424 29.11 -2.82 -5.12
C TYR A 424 30.02 -3.30 -3.99
N GLN A 425 31.08 -2.57 -3.68
CA GLN A 425 32.01 -2.91 -2.59
C GLN A 425 31.29 -2.87 -1.24
N VAL A 426 30.54 -1.80 -0.98
CA VAL A 426 29.81 -1.66 0.29
C VAL A 426 28.82 -2.81 0.49
N LEU A 427 27.99 -3.11 -0.51
CA LEU A 427 26.96 -4.14 -0.37
C LEU A 427 27.58 -5.55 -0.27
N SER A 428 28.58 -5.85 -1.08
CA SER A 428 29.25 -7.18 -1.05
C SER A 428 29.96 -7.47 0.28
N GLN A 429 30.46 -6.43 0.96
CA GLN A 429 31.19 -6.58 2.22
C GLN A 429 30.31 -6.52 3.46
N ASN A 430 29.17 -5.83 3.40
CA ASN A 430 28.37 -5.52 4.58
C ASN A 430 26.99 -6.20 4.61
N LEU A 431 26.51 -6.79 3.50
CA LEU A 431 25.26 -7.55 3.51
C LEU A 431 25.54 -9.04 3.79
N PRO A 432 24.61 -9.76 4.47
CA PRO A 432 24.80 -11.17 4.85
C PRO A 432 24.47 -12.12 3.66
N LEU A 433 25.06 -11.86 2.50
CA LEU A 433 24.86 -12.65 1.29
C LEU A 433 25.73 -13.92 1.35
N LYS A 434 25.09 -15.07 1.22
CA LYS A 434 25.77 -16.37 1.34
C LYS A 434 26.30 -16.83 -0.03
N ALA A 435 27.49 -17.44 -0.03
CA ALA A 435 28.11 -17.97 -1.27
C ALA A 435 27.40 -19.24 -1.80
N GLN A 436 26.70 -19.98 -0.95
CA GLN A 436 25.97 -21.20 -1.30
C GLN A 436 24.46 -20.96 -1.10
N GLU A 437 23.88 -20.18 -1.96
CA GLU A 437 22.45 -19.91 -1.94
C GLU A 437 21.68 -20.97 -2.74
N MET A 438 20.42 -21.17 -2.36
CA MET A 438 19.51 -22.03 -3.11
C MET A 438 18.99 -21.28 -4.36
N PRO A 439 18.72 -21.99 -5.48
CA PRO A 439 18.13 -21.35 -6.64
C PRO A 439 16.75 -20.79 -6.31
N SER A 440 16.36 -19.70 -6.97
CA SER A 440 15.01 -19.17 -6.86
C SER A 440 13.97 -20.25 -7.18
N THR A 441 12.93 -20.32 -6.37
CA THR A 441 11.74 -21.12 -6.65
C THR A 441 10.65 -20.32 -7.35
N SER A 442 10.92 -19.07 -7.61
CA SER A 442 9.92 -18.07 -8.03
C SER A 442 10.22 -17.49 -9.41
N PRO A 443 9.19 -17.06 -10.17
CA PRO A 443 7.79 -17.11 -9.75
C PRO A 443 7.19 -18.51 -9.91
N GLU A 444 6.55 -19.00 -8.85
CA GLU A 444 5.72 -20.20 -8.95
C GLU A 444 4.31 -19.81 -9.36
N LEU A 445 3.90 -20.24 -10.53
CA LEU A 445 2.60 -19.91 -11.09
C LEU A 445 1.56 -20.91 -10.65
N ARG A 446 0.45 -20.44 -10.08
CA ARG A 446 -0.69 -21.31 -9.79
C ARG A 446 -1.33 -21.77 -11.10
N PRO A 447 -1.58 -23.07 -11.29
CA PRO A 447 -2.33 -23.53 -12.44
C PRO A 447 -3.77 -23.01 -12.32
N ARG A 448 -4.29 -22.38 -13.39
CA ARG A 448 -5.70 -22.02 -13.46
C ARG A 448 -6.54 -23.24 -13.76
N GLN A 449 -7.73 -23.30 -13.16
CA GLN A 449 -8.72 -24.32 -13.47
C GLN A 449 -9.20 -24.15 -14.90
N GLN A 450 -9.16 -25.24 -15.66
CA GLN A 450 -9.72 -25.28 -17.02
C GLN A 450 -11.19 -25.73 -16.95
N TYR A 451 -12.05 -25.00 -17.64
CA TYR A 451 -13.48 -25.30 -17.76
C TYR A 451 -13.78 -25.68 -19.21
N THR A 452 -14.40 -26.83 -19.42
CA THR A 452 -14.78 -27.35 -20.76
C THR A 452 -16.16 -26.86 -21.20
N GLU A 453 -16.94 -26.30 -20.27
CA GLU A 453 -18.29 -25.79 -20.50
C GLU A 453 -18.53 -24.51 -19.67
N ASN A 454 -19.56 -23.75 -20.05
CA ASN A 454 -19.98 -22.59 -19.32
C ASN A 454 -20.44 -22.99 -17.91
N THR A 455 -19.74 -22.54 -16.90
CA THR A 455 -19.98 -22.91 -15.50
C THR A 455 -20.32 -21.67 -14.69
N ILE A 456 -21.37 -21.74 -13.89
CA ILE A 456 -21.80 -20.66 -12.99
C ILE A 456 -21.54 -21.07 -11.55
N PHE A 457 -20.83 -20.22 -10.82
CA PHE A 457 -20.67 -20.32 -9.37
C PHE A 457 -21.53 -19.26 -8.73
N PHE A 458 -22.42 -19.66 -7.86
CA PHE A 458 -23.37 -18.76 -7.20
C PHE A 458 -23.25 -18.85 -5.69
N LEU A 459 -22.95 -17.70 -5.05
CA LEU A 459 -22.95 -17.56 -3.60
C LEU A 459 -24.13 -16.67 -3.17
N PRO A 460 -25.20 -17.25 -2.59
CA PRO A 460 -26.35 -16.47 -2.17
C PRO A 460 -26.03 -15.63 -0.92
N ASN A 461 -26.40 -14.37 -0.93
CA ASN A 461 -26.33 -13.49 0.23
C ASN A 461 -27.62 -12.67 0.33
N SER A 462 -28.54 -13.09 1.21
CA SER A 462 -29.85 -12.43 1.41
C SER A 462 -29.76 -11.00 1.97
N LYS A 463 -28.60 -10.57 2.45
CA LYS A 463 -28.36 -9.22 2.97
C LYS A 463 -27.74 -8.31 1.92
N ALA A 464 -27.29 -8.84 0.80
CA ALA A 464 -26.72 -8.04 -0.26
C ALA A 464 -27.81 -7.20 -0.96
N THR A 465 -27.50 -5.94 -1.19
CA THR A 465 -28.37 -5.01 -1.94
C THR A 465 -28.02 -4.98 -3.42
N GLN A 466 -26.90 -5.58 -3.81
CA GLN A 466 -26.40 -5.65 -5.16
C GLN A 466 -25.90 -7.07 -5.48
N SER A 467 -26.12 -7.48 -6.72
CA SER A 467 -25.44 -8.62 -7.30
C SER A 467 -24.10 -8.18 -7.88
N LYS A 468 -23.06 -8.95 -7.59
CA LYS A 468 -21.72 -8.78 -8.15
C LYS A 468 -21.44 -9.95 -9.09
N ILE A 469 -21.26 -9.65 -10.36
CA ILE A 469 -21.15 -10.61 -11.43
C ILE A 469 -19.75 -10.53 -12.02
N TYR A 470 -19.02 -11.64 -12.02
CA TYR A 470 -17.70 -11.78 -12.60
C TYR A 470 -17.74 -12.71 -13.80
N PHE A 471 -17.02 -12.34 -14.85
CA PHE A 471 -16.81 -13.15 -16.04
C PHE A 471 -15.33 -13.46 -16.15
N PHE A 472 -14.98 -14.74 -16.31
CA PHE A 472 -13.62 -15.19 -16.54
C PHE A 472 -13.58 -16.01 -17.81
N ILE A 473 -12.70 -15.63 -18.76
CA ILE A 473 -12.50 -16.37 -20.01
C ILE A 473 -11.00 -16.56 -20.20
N GLU A 474 -10.57 -17.82 -20.20
CA GLU A 474 -9.17 -18.15 -20.47
C GLU A 474 -8.84 -17.82 -21.93
N GLY A 475 -7.76 -17.08 -22.13
CA GLY A 475 -7.26 -16.73 -23.44
C GLY A 475 -6.19 -17.70 -23.96
N LYS A 476 -5.47 -17.29 -24.98
CA LYS A 476 -4.30 -18.01 -25.52
C LYS A 476 -3.02 -17.66 -24.76
N PRO A 477 -1.92 -18.43 -24.94
CA PRO A 477 -0.62 -18.03 -24.42
C PRO A 477 -0.24 -16.62 -24.87
N PHE A 478 0.23 -15.82 -23.93
CA PHE A 478 0.62 -14.43 -24.19
C PHE A 478 1.85 -14.38 -25.11
N ASP A 479 1.76 -13.59 -26.17
CA ASP A 479 2.88 -13.14 -26.99
C ASP A 479 2.95 -11.62 -26.88
N VAL A 480 4.14 -11.06 -26.67
CA VAL A 480 4.36 -9.61 -26.56
C VAL A 480 3.88 -8.82 -27.79
N LYS A 481 3.76 -9.49 -28.96
CA LYS A 481 3.19 -8.90 -30.17
C LYS A 481 1.70 -8.64 -30.08
N ASP A 482 1.01 -9.35 -29.18
CA ASP A 482 -0.43 -9.20 -28.97
C ASP A 482 -0.75 -8.06 -27.98
N ASP A 483 0.24 -7.54 -27.25
CA ASP A 483 0.03 -6.62 -26.15
C ASP A 483 -0.74 -5.37 -26.56
N ILE A 484 -0.34 -4.72 -27.65
CA ILE A 484 -1.04 -3.51 -28.16
C ILE A 484 -2.51 -3.83 -28.54
N PHE A 485 -2.81 -5.02 -29.04
CA PHE A 485 -4.19 -5.42 -29.35
C PHE A 485 -4.98 -5.71 -28.09
N ILE A 486 -4.35 -6.28 -27.07
CA ILE A 486 -4.93 -6.53 -25.75
C ILE A 486 -5.28 -5.20 -25.08
N GLU A 487 -4.39 -4.23 -25.13
CA GLU A 487 -4.63 -2.90 -24.58
C GLU A 487 -5.72 -2.16 -25.34
N ALA A 488 -5.69 -2.20 -26.69
CA ALA A 488 -6.70 -1.60 -27.52
C ALA A 488 -8.10 -2.21 -27.28
N PHE A 489 -8.19 -3.55 -27.18
CA PHE A 489 -9.43 -4.24 -26.83
C PHE A 489 -9.92 -3.82 -25.43
N SER A 490 -9.05 -3.88 -24.43
CA SER A 490 -9.39 -3.54 -23.04
C SER A 490 -9.88 -2.09 -22.93
N SER A 491 -9.19 -1.15 -23.56
CA SER A 491 -9.58 0.27 -23.59
C SER A 491 -10.90 0.51 -24.33
N TYR A 492 -11.12 -0.19 -25.44
CA TYR A 492 -12.38 -0.10 -26.20
C TYR A 492 -13.54 -0.73 -25.46
N PHE A 493 -13.35 -1.94 -24.93
CA PHE A 493 -14.41 -2.74 -24.35
C PHE A 493 -14.81 -2.30 -22.95
N GLY A 494 -13.86 -2.14 -22.01
CA GLY A 494 -14.24 -1.95 -20.62
C GLY A 494 -13.25 -1.24 -19.70
N ALA A 495 -12.11 -0.74 -20.18
CA ALA A 495 -11.16 -0.01 -19.36
C ALA A 495 -11.47 1.49 -19.36
N GLY A 496 -12.12 1.99 -18.30
CA GLY A 496 -12.34 3.41 -18.07
C GLY A 496 -13.63 4.00 -18.67
N PHE A 497 -13.79 5.30 -18.45
CA PHE A 497 -14.94 6.06 -18.94
C PHE A 497 -14.94 6.14 -20.46
N GLY A 498 -16.11 6.02 -21.07
CA GLY A 498 -16.28 6.03 -22.53
C GLY A 498 -16.05 4.67 -23.19
N SER A 499 -15.65 3.63 -22.44
CA SER A 499 -15.61 2.27 -22.93
C SER A 499 -17.01 1.71 -23.21
N LEU A 500 -17.09 0.69 -24.05
CA LEU A 500 -18.36 0.12 -24.51
C LEU A 500 -19.24 -0.37 -23.35
N VAL A 501 -18.66 -1.13 -22.42
CA VAL A 501 -19.40 -1.69 -21.28
C VAL A 501 -19.92 -0.60 -20.34
N VAL A 502 -19.13 0.43 -20.08
CA VAL A 502 -19.55 1.56 -19.24
C VAL A 502 -20.67 2.34 -19.93
N ASP A 503 -20.54 2.67 -21.21
CA ASP A 503 -21.55 3.39 -21.98
C ASP A 503 -22.88 2.61 -22.05
N GLU A 504 -22.82 1.32 -22.39
CA GLU A 504 -24.01 0.50 -22.59
C GLU A 504 -24.73 0.11 -21.28
N ILE A 505 -24.01 -0.20 -20.21
CA ILE A 505 -24.58 -0.71 -18.95
C ILE A 505 -24.86 0.42 -17.97
N ARG A 506 -23.89 1.33 -17.81
CA ARG A 506 -23.98 2.43 -16.83
C ARG A 506 -24.72 3.63 -17.39
N GLU A 507 -24.23 4.20 -18.50
CA GLU A 507 -24.71 5.50 -18.97
C GLU A 507 -26.10 5.38 -19.66
N LYS A 508 -26.27 4.42 -20.56
CA LYS A 508 -27.53 4.29 -21.32
C LYS A 508 -28.65 3.60 -20.54
N ARG A 509 -28.31 2.65 -19.66
CA ARG A 509 -29.32 1.80 -18.97
C ARG A 509 -29.41 2.04 -17.47
N ALA A 510 -28.45 2.77 -16.89
CA ALA A 510 -28.36 3.00 -15.44
C ALA A 510 -28.47 1.70 -14.62
N MET A 511 -27.95 0.59 -15.14
CA MET A 511 -28.06 -0.74 -14.52
C MET A 511 -26.98 -1.00 -13.48
N ALA A 512 -25.81 -0.38 -13.64
CA ALA A 512 -24.67 -0.57 -12.76
C ALA A 512 -23.92 0.74 -12.53
N TYR A 513 -23.41 0.94 -11.33
CA TYR A 513 -22.47 2.03 -11.05
C TYR A 513 -21.04 1.67 -11.49
N THR A 514 -20.67 0.41 -11.32
CA THR A 514 -19.36 -0.13 -11.71
C THR A 514 -19.53 -1.27 -12.68
N SER A 515 -18.89 -1.16 -13.82
CA SER A 515 -18.77 -2.21 -14.82
C SER A 515 -17.44 -2.06 -15.56
N TYR A 516 -16.81 -3.19 -15.88
CA TYR A 516 -15.57 -3.21 -16.68
C TYR A 516 -15.40 -4.54 -17.41
N GLY A 517 -14.47 -4.58 -18.36
CA GLY A 517 -14.02 -5.80 -19.03
C GLY A 517 -12.64 -5.58 -19.63
N ILE A 518 -11.66 -6.33 -19.16
CA ILE A 518 -10.25 -6.19 -19.53
C ILE A 518 -9.61 -7.56 -19.75
N VAL A 519 -8.58 -7.62 -20.57
CA VAL A 519 -7.72 -8.79 -20.69
C VAL A 519 -6.44 -8.56 -19.88
N GLY A 520 -6.22 -9.39 -18.87
CA GLY A 520 -5.00 -9.38 -18.08
C GLY A 520 -3.88 -10.17 -18.77
N THR A 521 -2.70 -9.56 -18.85
CA THR A 521 -1.47 -10.21 -19.32
C THR A 521 -0.74 -10.90 -18.16
N PRO A 522 -0.10 -12.05 -18.37
CA PRO A 522 0.62 -12.75 -17.32
C PRO A 522 1.96 -12.09 -17.01
N SER A 523 2.47 -12.30 -15.80
CA SER A 523 3.77 -11.78 -15.35
C SER A 523 5.01 -12.54 -15.88
N VAL A 524 4.79 -13.61 -16.66
CA VAL A 524 5.84 -14.44 -17.29
C VAL A 524 5.42 -14.90 -18.67
N ALA A 525 6.40 -15.05 -19.56
CA ALA A 525 6.19 -15.51 -20.93
C ALA A 525 5.51 -16.89 -20.99
N GLY A 526 4.74 -17.13 -22.05
CA GLY A 526 4.15 -18.43 -22.36
C GLY A 526 2.94 -18.83 -21.53
N ARG A 527 2.48 -18.02 -20.57
CA ARG A 527 1.23 -18.24 -19.85
C ARG A 527 0.05 -17.60 -20.58
N ASN A 528 -1.13 -18.21 -20.44
CA ASN A 528 -2.34 -17.70 -21.05
C ASN A 528 -2.75 -16.33 -20.48
N THR A 529 -3.32 -15.50 -21.33
CA THR A 529 -4.06 -14.29 -20.91
C THR A 529 -5.36 -14.69 -20.20
N LEU A 530 -6.00 -13.73 -19.53
CA LEU A 530 -7.29 -13.95 -18.88
C LEU A 530 -8.18 -12.73 -19.08
N PHE A 531 -9.31 -12.92 -19.76
CA PHE A 531 -10.36 -11.89 -19.73
C PHE A 531 -11.06 -11.90 -18.38
N GLN A 532 -11.23 -10.71 -17.82
CA GLN A 532 -11.96 -10.47 -16.57
C GLN A 532 -13.01 -9.40 -16.82
N GLY A 533 -14.27 -9.75 -16.62
CA GLY A 533 -15.38 -8.83 -16.68
C GLY A 533 -16.07 -8.68 -15.32
N PHE A 534 -16.68 -7.54 -15.08
CA PHE A 534 -17.43 -7.25 -13.86
C PHE A 534 -18.65 -6.37 -14.10
N VAL A 535 -19.75 -6.69 -13.42
CA VAL A 535 -20.92 -5.81 -13.31
C VAL A 535 -21.48 -5.87 -11.89
N GLY A 536 -21.60 -4.69 -11.25
CA GLY A 536 -22.27 -4.53 -9.97
C GLY A 536 -23.67 -3.93 -10.16
N THR A 537 -24.72 -4.74 -10.09
CA THR A 537 -26.10 -4.34 -10.40
C THR A 537 -27.09 -4.60 -9.26
N GLN A 538 -28.32 -4.09 -9.35
CA GLN A 538 -29.40 -4.45 -8.43
C GLN A 538 -29.78 -5.92 -8.61
N GLY A 539 -30.21 -6.57 -7.50
CA GLY A 539 -30.50 -8.00 -7.51
C GLY A 539 -31.58 -8.44 -8.51
N ASP A 540 -32.58 -7.64 -8.72
CA ASP A 540 -33.67 -7.86 -9.68
C ASP A 540 -33.25 -7.69 -11.17
N LYS A 541 -32.10 -7.06 -11.42
CA LYS A 541 -31.55 -6.81 -12.77
C LYS A 541 -30.38 -7.72 -13.12
N THR A 542 -30.10 -8.73 -12.31
CA THR A 542 -28.94 -9.60 -12.47
C THR A 542 -28.93 -10.31 -13.81
N LEU A 543 -30.04 -10.93 -14.21
CA LEU A 543 -30.14 -11.69 -15.46
C LEU A 543 -30.04 -10.78 -16.69
N ASP A 544 -30.72 -9.64 -16.66
CA ASP A 544 -30.67 -8.66 -17.75
C ASP A 544 -29.25 -8.13 -17.95
N ALA A 545 -28.52 -7.87 -16.84
CA ALA A 545 -27.14 -7.41 -16.90
C ALA A 545 -26.19 -8.46 -17.48
N ILE A 546 -26.37 -9.74 -17.14
CA ILE A 546 -25.63 -10.87 -17.71
C ILE A 546 -25.89 -10.96 -19.22
N GLU A 547 -27.16 -10.93 -19.62
CA GLU A 547 -27.55 -11.03 -21.02
C GLU A 547 -26.93 -9.91 -21.86
N ILE A 548 -27.05 -8.67 -21.41
CA ILE A 548 -26.50 -7.50 -22.11
C ILE A 548 -24.97 -7.63 -22.21
N TYR A 549 -24.31 -7.96 -21.11
CA TYR A 549 -22.85 -8.10 -21.09
C TYR A 549 -22.36 -9.20 -22.04
N MET A 550 -23.02 -10.37 -22.03
CA MET A 550 -22.69 -11.48 -22.91
C MET A 550 -22.96 -11.15 -24.38
N ASN A 551 -24.01 -10.38 -24.69
CA ASN A 551 -24.29 -9.92 -26.03
C ASN A 551 -23.22 -8.94 -26.53
N LEU A 552 -22.72 -8.04 -25.68
CA LEU A 552 -21.60 -7.15 -26.03
C LEU A 552 -20.30 -7.91 -26.32
N LEU A 553 -20.07 -9.04 -25.64
CA LEU A 553 -18.92 -9.91 -25.93
C LEU A 553 -19.07 -10.68 -27.24
N LYS A 554 -20.29 -11.14 -27.54
CA LYS A 554 -20.55 -11.95 -28.74
C LYS A 554 -20.62 -11.12 -30.02
N ASP A 555 -21.23 -9.94 -29.92
CA ASP A 555 -21.49 -9.04 -31.05
C ASP A 555 -21.09 -7.61 -30.64
N MET A 556 -19.79 -7.38 -30.56
CA MET A 556 -19.22 -6.10 -30.12
C MET A 556 -19.50 -4.99 -31.15
N PRO A 557 -20.29 -3.96 -30.81
CA PRO A 557 -20.56 -2.88 -31.74
C PRO A 557 -19.29 -2.14 -32.15
N SER A 558 -19.12 -1.91 -33.44
CA SER A 558 -18.02 -1.13 -33.98
C SER A 558 -18.40 0.35 -34.06
N THR A 559 -17.63 1.21 -33.36
CA THR A 559 -17.82 2.67 -33.37
C THR A 559 -16.48 3.33 -33.73
N PRO A 560 -16.32 3.81 -34.98
CA PRO A 560 -15.07 4.43 -35.43
C PRO A 560 -14.60 5.58 -34.52
N GLU A 561 -15.51 6.44 -34.06
CA GLU A 561 -15.20 7.57 -33.20
C GLU A 561 -14.63 7.12 -31.85
N ARG A 562 -15.18 6.04 -31.24
CA ARG A 562 -14.63 5.45 -30.02
C ARG A 562 -13.24 4.90 -30.25
N PHE A 563 -13.03 4.23 -31.39
CA PHE A 563 -11.72 3.66 -31.71
C PHE A 563 -10.64 4.73 -31.90
N ASP A 564 -10.97 5.89 -32.48
CA ASP A 564 -10.04 7.01 -32.61
C ASP A 564 -9.69 7.63 -31.24
N VAL A 565 -10.65 7.75 -30.33
CA VAL A 565 -10.39 8.16 -28.94
C VAL A 565 -9.46 7.15 -28.24
N VAL A 566 -9.73 5.85 -28.39
CA VAL A 566 -8.88 4.80 -27.80
C VAL A 566 -7.44 4.89 -28.32
N LYS A 567 -7.23 5.04 -29.62
CA LYS A 567 -5.90 5.21 -30.21
C LYS A 567 -5.15 6.42 -29.64
N THR A 568 -5.85 7.53 -29.46
CA THR A 568 -5.28 8.75 -28.88
C THR A 568 -4.88 8.52 -27.44
N ASN A 569 -5.77 7.97 -26.63
CA ASN A 569 -5.53 7.71 -25.20
C ASN A 569 -4.35 6.72 -24.99
N ILE A 570 -4.25 5.67 -25.81
CA ILE A 570 -3.14 4.72 -25.74
C ILE A 570 -1.81 5.42 -26.06
N LYS A 571 -1.76 6.25 -27.12
CA LYS A 571 -0.54 7.01 -27.45
C LYS A 571 -0.12 7.95 -26.32
N GLU A 572 -1.05 8.66 -25.72
CA GLU A 572 -0.79 9.56 -24.59
C GLU A 572 -0.34 8.77 -23.35
N SER A 573 -0.96 7.64 -23.07
CA SER A 573 -0.58 6.76 -21.95
C SER A 573 0.85 6.24 -22.12
N ILE A 574 1.21 5.73 -23.29
CA ILE A 574 2.55 5.22 -23.57
C ILE A 574 3.63 6.31 -23.40
N LEU A 575 3.31 7.55 -23.78
CA LEU A 575 4.25 8.67 -23.62
C LEU A 575 4.48 9.07 -22.16
N SER A 576 3.47 8.88 -21.30
CA SER A 576 3.49 9.30 -19.89
C SER A 576 3.85 8.16 -18.91
N ALA A 577 3.64 6.91 -19.29
CA ALA A 577 3.75 5.75 -18.38
C ALA A 577 5.16 5.12 -18.34
N LYS A 578 6.22 5.92 -18.42
CA LYS A 578 7.58 5.40 -18.30
C LYS A 578 7.97 5.18 -16.84
N PRO A 579 8.65 4.07 -16.52
CA PRO A 579 9.12 3.82 -15.16
C PRO A 579 10.10 4.91 -14.72
N GLY A 580 9.89 5.43 -13.51
CA GLY A 580 10.82 6.37 -12.90
C GLY A 580 12.14 5.70 -12.52
N PHE A 581 13.18 6.49 -12.28
CA PHE A 581 14.53 5.99 -11.96
C PHE A 581 14.53 5.03 -10.75
N ARG A 582 13.63 5.19 -9.80
CA ARG A 582 13.50 4.32 -8.61
C ARG A 582 13.00 2.91 -8.94
N SER A 583 12.22 2.76 -10.01
CA SER A 583 11.59 1.48 -10.37
C SER A 583 12.16 0.85 -11.65
N ALA A 584 12.94 1.57 -12.42
CA ALA A 584 13.37 1.16 -13.76
C ALA A 584 14.00 -0.23 -13.79
N SER A 585 14.96 -0.54 -12.90
CA SER A 585 15.62 -1.85 -12.87
C SER A 585 14.65 -3.00 -12.65
N ALA A 586 13.75 -2.85 -11.65
CA ALA A 586 12.79 -3.90 -11.32
C ALA A 586 11.74 -4.09 -12.42
N VAL A 587 11.30 -2.99 -13.04
CA VAL A 587 10.34 -3.02 -14.15
C VAL A 587 10.95 -3.65 -15.39
N TYR A 588 12.19 -3.29 -15.74
CA TYR A 588 12.86 -3.88 -16.91
C TYR A 588 13.09 -5.38 -16.75
N GLU A 589 13.47 -5.85 -15.55
CA GLU A 589 13.58 -7.28 -15.28
C GLU A 589 12.21 -7.98 -15.30
N ALA A 590 11.13 -7.31 -14.87
CA ALA A 590 9.78 -7.85 -15.01
C ALA A 590 9.38 -7.96 -16.49
N TRP A 591 9.62 -6.94 -17.32
CA TRP A 591 9.34 -6.99 -18.75
C TRP A 591 10.13 -8.08 -19.47
N LYS A 592 11.42 -8.28 -19.14
CA LYS A 592 12.21 -9.39 -19.67
C LYS A 592 11.59 -10.76 -19.32
N ARG A 593 11.07 -10.94 -18.09
CA ARG A 593 10.37 -12.18 -17.71
C ARG A 593 9.06 -12.39 -18.48
N MET A 594 8.41 -11.32 -18.92
CA MET A 594 7.23 -11.37 -19.79
C MET A 594 7.58 -11.65 -21.25
N GLY A 595 8.86 -11.59 -21.64
CA GLY A 595 9.35 -11.83 -22.99
C GLY A 595 9.67 -10.58 -23.80
N TYR A 596 9.62 -9.38 -23.20
CA TYR A 596 10.04 -8.16 -23.88
C TYR A 596 11.57 -8.10 -24.01
N THR A 597 12.03 -7.72 -25.18
CA THR A 597 13.47 -7.47 -25.48
C THR A 597 13.80 -5.99 -25.63
N GLN A 598 12.77 -5.16 -25.65
CA GLN A 598 12.83 -3.72 -25.79
C GLN A 598 11.64 -3.08 -25.06
N ASP A 599 11.59 -1.77 -25.00
CA ASP A 599 10.47 -0.99 -24.44
C ASP A 599 9.12 -1.46 -25.02
N PRO A 600 8.16 -1.84 -24.17
CA PRO A 600 6.82 -2.25 -24.58
C PRO A 600 6.08 -1.21 -25.39
#